data_bbf702db81ccf19ff8b9e0c2c63b6284
#
_entry.id   bbf702db81ccf19ff8b9e0c2c63b6284
#
_cell.length_a   1.000
_cell.length_b   1.000
_cell.length_c   1.000
_cell.angle_alpha   90.00
_cell.angle_beta   90.00
_cell.angle_gamma   90.00
#
_symmetry.space_group_name_H-M   'P 1'
#
loop_
_entity.id
_entity.type
_entity.pdbx_description
1 polymer ?
#
loop_
_entity_poly.entity_id
_entity_poly.type
_entity_poly.pdbx_seq_one_letter_code
_entity_poly.pdbx_strand_id
1 'polypeptide(L)'
;QAVVVPARPSAFATTFKNYWTGLLNAWRRPADMTDYGKHNAWLNYIFLSFFTGLAFFTILSAIARKVVNTLESTASVFSSIFGSFGSNDYSPSVSSHASSIGFAAFFASILAAFLFIFSFILAGFITRKAIFRAPATTFLNSFDRFGRLTSLALPVLLVTILLGAIGLVVFPSFLLNIVCTLFAIAIK
;
A
#
# COMPACT_ATOMS: atom_id res chain seq x y z
N GLN A 1 -53.83 6.64 0.32
CA GLN A 1 -52.57 5.90 0.03
C GLN A 1 -51.42 6.84 0.28
N ALA A 2 -50.59 6.59 1.34
CA ALA A 2 -49.40 7.35 1.60
C ALA A 2 -48.37 7.03 0.52
N VAL A 3 -47.94 8.04 -0.26
CA VAL A 3 -46.86 7.92 -1.23
C VAL A 3 -45.55 7.73 -0.46
N VAL A 4 -45.02 6.51 -0.47
CA VAL A 4 -43.70 6.20 0.10
C VAL A 4 -42.65 6.85 -0.81
N VAL A 5 -42.17 8.04 -0.41
CA VAL A 5 -41.08 8.72 -1.10
C VAL A 5 -39.80 7.90 -0.80
N PRO A 6 -39.13 7.34 -1.83
CA PRO A 6 -37.89 6.57 -1.61
C PRO A 6 -36.86 7.47 -0.96
N ALA A 7 -36.22 6.98 0.13
CA ALA A 7 -35.19 7.69 0.86
C ALA A 7 -34.05 8.04 -0.09
N ARG A 8 -33.64 9.32 -0.18
CA ARG A 8 -32.50 9.76 -0.97
C ARG A 8 -31.23 9.06 -0.42
N PRO A 9 -30.43 8.41 -1.28
CA PRO A 9 -29.18 7.81 -0.87
C PRO A 9 -28.28 8.89 -0.26
N SER A 10 -27.52 8.53 0.80
CA SER A 10 -26.59 9.46 1.44
C SER A 10 -25.53 9.95 0.43
N ALA A 11 -25.09 11.19 0.57
CA ALA A 11 -24.05 11.77 -0.30
C ALA A 11 -22.79 10.88 -0.34
N PHE A 12 -22.44 10.26 0.79
CA PHE A 12 -21.30 9.32 0.89
C PHE A 12 -21.53 8.06 0.03
N ALA A 13 -22.71 7.45 0.11
CA ALA A 13 -23.02 6.25 -0.67
C ALA A 13 -22.98 6.54 -2.18
N THR A 14 -23.43 7.72 -2.60
CA THR A 14 -23.39 8.14 -3.99
C THR A 14 -21.94 8.36 -4.46
N THR A 15 -21.11 9.03 -3.66
CA THR A 15 -19.69 9.28 -3.96
C THR A 15 -18.93 7.97 -4.04
N PHE A 16 -19.15 7.05 -3.11
CA PHE A 16 -18.49 5.75 -3.07
C PHE A 16 -18.87 4.87 -4.29
N LYS A 17 -20.18 4.85 -4.64
CA LYS A 17 -20.65 4.15 -5.85
C LYS A 17 -20.01 4.72 -7.11
N ASN A 18 -19.97 6.05 -7.23
CA ASN A 18 -19.37 6.72 -8.38
C ASN A 18 -17.87 6.45 -8.48
N TYR A 19 -17.17 6.40 -7.35
CA TYR A 19 -15.74 6.02 -7.30
C TYR A 19 -15.52 4.62 -7.88
N TRP A 20 -16.25 3.60 -7.40
CA TRP A 20 -16.09 2.23 -7.89
C TRP A 20 -16.44 2.09 -9.37
N THR A 21 -17.49 2.76 -9.81
CA THR A 21 -17.86 2.76 -11.23
C THR A 21 -16.76 3.42 -12.08
N GLY A 22 -16.22 4.55 -11.62
CA GLY A 22 -15.10 5.23 -12.28
C GLY A 22 -13.84 4.37 -12.32
N LEU A 23 -13.51 3.69 -11.23
CA LEU A 23 -12.36 2.79 -11.13
C LEU A 23 -12.47 1.61 -12.09
N LEU A 24 -13.62 0.94 -12.13
CA LEU A 24 -13.89 -0.17 -13.04
C LEU A 24 -13.84 0.27 -14.51
N ASN A 25 -14.35 1.46 -14.82
CA ASN A 25 -14.25 2.01 -16.16
C ASN A 25 -12.82 2.35 -16.56
N ALA A 26 -12.02 2.91 -15.65
CA ALA A 26 -10.59 3.17 -15.86
C ALA A 26 -9.80 1.87 -16.13
N TRP A 27 -10.16 0.76 -15.49
CA TRP A 27 -9.53 -0.53 -15.73
C TRP A 27 -9.95 -1.15 -17.08
N ARG A 28 -11.20 -0.95 -17.50
CA ARG A 28 -11.72 -1.46 -18.79
C ARG A 28 -11.23 -0.64 -19.97
N ARG A 29 -11.06 0.67 -19.82
CA ARG A 29 -10.69 1.62 -20.88
C ARG A 29 -9.68 2.63 -20.36
N PRO A 30 -8.41 2.24 -20.19
CA PRO A 30 -7.38 3.13 -19.64
C PRO A 30 -7.10 4.36 -20.52
N ALA A 31 -7.48 4.34 -21.81
CA ALA A 31 -7.33 5.47 -22.72
C ALA A 31 -8.42 6.57 -22.54
N ASP A 32 -9.60 6.20 -22.02
CA ASP A 32 -10.76 7.10 -21.86
C ASP A 32 -10.86 7.62 -20.42
N MET A 33 -9.83 8.31 -19.94
CA MET A 33 -9.78 8.80 -18.56
C MET A 33 -10.42 10.19 -18.34
N THR A 34 -11.28 10.64 -19.25
CA THR A 34 -11.87 11.99 -19.20
C THR A 34 -12.85 12.18 -18.05
N ASP A 35 -13.51 11.13 -17.58
CA ASP A 35 -14.61 11.19 -16.58
C ASP A 35 -14.19 10.88 -15.14
N TYR A 36 -12.88 10.85 -14.85
CA TYR A 36 -12.40 10.63 -13.49
C TYR A 36 -12.59 11.92 -12.67
N GLY A 37 -13.72 12.04 -11.98
CA GLY A 37 -14.08 13.24 -11.24
C GLY A 37 -13.08 13.60 -10.13
N LYS A 38 -12.97 14.90 -9.81
CA LYS A 38 -12.03 15.45 -8.81
C LYS A 38 -12.06 14.75 -7.43
N HIS A 39 -13.23 14.23 -7.02
CA HIS A 39 -13.36 13.50 -5.76
C HIS A 39 -12.74 12.11 -5.80
N ASN A 40 -12.57 11.51 -6.97
CA ASN A 40 -12.02 10.16 -7.11
C ASN A 40 -10.50 10.12 -6.84
N ALA A 41 -9.77 11.21 -7.13
CA ALA A 41 -8.34 11.29 -6.87
C ALA A 41 -8.01 11.19 -5.38
N TRP A 42 -8.78 11.85 -4.51
CA TRP A 42 -8.60 11.78 -3.05
C TRP A 42 -8.88 10.39 -2.49
N LEU A 43 -9.98 9.79 -2.92
CA LEU A 43 -10.31 8.42 -2.50
C LEU A 43 -9.25 7.44 -3.00
N ASN A 44 -8.80 7.59 -4.25
CA ASN A 44 -7.73 6.75 -4.79
C ASN A 44 -6.42 6.89 -4.00
N TYR A 45 -6.05 8.12 -3.61
CA TYR A 45 -4.87 8.36 -2.78
C TYR A 45 -4.97 7.68 -1.41
N ILE A 46 -6.13 7.76 -0.74
CA ILE A 46 -6.37 7.12 0.54
C ILE A 46 -6.26 5.59 0.40
N PHE A 47 -6.96 5.00 -0.58
CA PHE A 47 -6.90 3.56 -0.82
C PHE A 47 -5.50 3.10 -1.22
N LEU A 48 -4.85 3.84 -2.10
CA LEU A 48 -3.50 3.53 -2.55
C LEU A 48 -2.51 3.54 -1.38
N SER A 49 -2.58 4.57 -0.52
CA SER A 49 -1.73 4.67 0.67
C SER A 49 -2.00 3.53 1.65
N PHE A 50 -3.27 3.22 1.89
CA PHE A 50 -3.66 2.14 2.78
C PHE A 50 -3.17 0.77 2.26
N PHE A 51 -3.45 0.44 1.00
CA PHE A 51 -3.03 -0.83 0.41
C PHE A 51 -1.52 -0.94 0.26
N THR A 52 -0.82 0.15 -0.06
CA THR A 52 0.64 0.17 -0.10
C THR A 52 1.22 -0.09 1.30
N GLY A 53 0.71 0.59 2.33
CA GLY A 53 1.13 0.37 3.72
C GLY A 53 0.86 -1.07 4.19
N LEU A 54 -0.31 -1.62 3.84
CA LEU A 54 -0.66 -3.01 4.14
C LEU A 54 0.25 -4.00 3.40
N ALA A 55 0.60 -3.74 2.14
CA ALA A 55 1.53 -4.56 1.37
C ALA A 55 2.94 -4.55 2.01
N PHE A 56 3.44 -3.38 2.39
CA PHE A 56 4.70 -3.29 3.13
C PHE A 56 4.66 -4.05 4.44
N PHE A 57 3.60 -3.87 5.22
CA PHE A 57 3.42 -4.57 6.49
C PHE A 57 3.41 -6.10 6.32
N THR A 58 2.69 -6.62 5.33
CA THR A 58 2.63 -8.08 5.08
C THR A 58 3.98 -8.63 4.67
N ILE A 59 4.73 -7.93 3.81
CA ILE A 59 6.08 -8.33 3.39
C ILE A 59 7.05 -8.30 4.59
N LEU A 60 7.06 -7.21 5.35
CA LEU A 60 7.92 -7.08 6.53
C LEU A 60 7.62 -8.15 7.58
N SER A 61 6.32 -8.42 7.81
CA SER A 61 5.89 -9.48 8.73
C SER A 61 6.30 -10.88 8.25
N ALA A 62 6.28 -11.12 6.94
CA ALA A 62 6.73 -12.38 6.36
C ALA A 62 8.26 -12.55 6.48
N ILE A 63 9.02 -11.48 6.26
CA ILE A 63 10.47 -11.46 6.46
C ILE A 63 10.82 -11.70 7.92
N ALA A 64 10.18 -10.96 8.85
CA ALA A 64 10.43 -11.10 10.27
C ALA A 64 10.19 -12.53 10.76
N ARG A 65 9.08 -13.15 10.35
CA ARG A 65 8.79 -14.55 10.68
C ARG A 65 9.87 -15.51 10.16
N LYS A 66 10.35 -15.31 8.93
CA LYS A 66 11.43 -16.15 8.36
C LYS A 66 12.74 -15.97 9.14
N VAL A 67 13.08 -14.74 9.51
CA VAL A 67 14.30 -14.45 10.29
C VAL A 67 14.21 -15.12 11.66
N VAL A 68 13.10 -14.97 12.38
CA VAL A 68 12.89 -15.61 13.70
C VAL A 68 13.00 -17.13 13.59
N ASN A 69 12.29 -17.75 12.66
CA ASN A 69 12.33 -19.20 12.48
C ASN A 69 13.75 -19.70 12.12
N THR A 70 14.52 -18.92 11.34
CA THR A 70 15.91 -19.27 11.01
C THR A 70 16.81 -19.17 12.23
N LEU A 71 16.62 -18.13 13.06
CA LEU A 71 17.40 -17.95 14.29
C LEU A 71 17.08 -19.07 15.30
N GLU A 72 15.80 -19.41 15.48
CA GLU A 72 15.40 -20.52 16.37
C GLU A 72 15.94 -21.86 15.89
N SER A 73 15.90 -22.15 14.58
CA SER A 73 16.47 -23.38 14.03
C SER A 73 18.00 -23.42 14.19
N THR A 74 18.68 -22.28 13.98
CA THR A 74 20.12 -22.18 14.18
C THR A 74 20.50 -22.33 15.65
N ALA A 75 19.75 -21.71 16.57
CA ALA A 75 19.94 -21.84 18.01
C ALA A 75 19.72 -23.28 18.48
N SER A 76 18.71 -23.98 17.94
CA SER A 76 18.44 -25.38 18.27
C SER A 76 19.56 -26.31 17.78
N VAL A 77 20.09 -26.10 16.58
CA VAL A 77 21.26 -26.84 16.08
C VAL A 77 22.49 -26.54 16.92
N PHE A 78 22.72 -25.27 17.27
CA PHE A 78 23.84 -24.88 18.12
C PHE A 78 23.73 -25.49 19.52
N SER A 79 22.55 -25.48 20.14
CA SER A 79 22.33 -26.12 21.42
C SER A 79 22.47 -27.66 21.37
N SER A 80 22.09 -28.31 20.26
CA SER A 80 22.29 -29.74 20.09
C SER A 80 23.78 -30.14 19.93
N ILE A 81 24.58 -29.27 19.32
CA ILE A 81 26.03 -29.48 19.14
C ILE A 81 26.81 -29.14 20.41
N PHE A 82 26.44 -28.04 21.07
CA PHE A 82 27.18 -27.49 22.22
C PHE A 82 26.53 -27.70 23.57
N GLY A 83 25.23 -28.07 23.61
CA GLY A 83 24.45 -28.28 24.82
C GLY A 83 24.94 -29.44 25.71
N SER A 84 25.88 -30.22 25.19
CA SER A 84 26.61 -31.22 25.95
C SER A 84 27.70 -30.61 26.87
N PHE A 85 28.03 -29.33 26.75
CA PHE A 85 29.15 -28.68 27.41
C PHE A 85 28.79 -27.65 28.51
N GLY A 86 27.51 -27.33 28.72
CA GLY A 86 27.18 -26.35 29.74
C GLY A 86 25.68 -26.21 29.96
N SER A 87 25.19 -26.74 31.05
CA SER A 87 23.85 -26.54 31.58
C SER A 87 23.69 -25.10 32.08
N ASN A 88 23.32 -24.18 31.24
CA ASN A 88 22.72 -22.93 31.68
C ASN A 88 21.50 -22.68 30.79
N ASP A 89 20.32 -22.71 31.41
CA ASP A 89 19.02 -22.38 30.83
C ASP A 89 18.98 -20.94 30.33
N TYR A 90 19.59 -20.68 29.18
CA TYR A 90 19.35 -19.48 28.39
C TYR A 90 18.32 -19.82 27.32
N SER A 91 17.05 -19.80 27.68
CA SER A 91 15.96 -19.66 26.72
C SER A 91 15.82 -18.19 26.35
N PRO A 92 16.29 -17.73 25.20
CA PRO A 92 15.97 -16.39 24.79
C PRO A 92 14.48 -16.35 24.44
N SER A 93 13.67 -15.75 25.33
CA SER A 93 12.24 -15.49 25.10
C SER A 93 12.05 -14.41 24.04
N VAL A 94 12.41 -14.71 22.78
CA VAL A 94 12.26 -13.80 21.64
C VAL A 94 10.77 -13.71 21.23
N SER A 95 9.96 -14.69 21.62
CA SER A 95 8.56 -14.80 21.21
C SER A 95 7.60 -13.78 21.83
N SER A 96 7.90 -13.25 23.03
CA SER A 96 6.97 -12.36 23.73
C SER A 96 6.98 -10.91 23.22
N HIS A 97 8.03 -10.47 22.56
CA HIS A 97 8.13 -9.11 22.02
C HIS A 97 7.59 -8.98 20.59
N ALA A 98 7.45 -10.07 19.84
CA ALA A 98 7.00 -10.05 18.45
C ALA A 98 5.51 -9.68 18.31
N SER A 99 4.68 -9.97 19.33
CA SER A 99 3.24 -9.68 19.27
C SER A 99 2.87 -8.21 19.53
N SER A 100 3.68 -7.49 20.31
CA SER A 100 3.41 -6.08 20.63
C SER A 100 3.87 -5.11 19.52
N ILE A 101 4.82 -5.52 18.70
CA ILE A 101 5.35 -4.72 17.59
C ILE A 101 4.33 -4.63 16.43
N GLY A 102 3.43 -5.61 16.32
CA GLY A 102 2.52 -5.75 15.18
C GLY A 102 1.63 -4.53 14.93
N PHE A 103 1.00 -3.99 15.96
CA PHE A 103 0.02 -2.91 15.80
C PHE A 103 0.69 -1.56 15.48
N ALA A 104 1.74 -1.21 16.22
CA ALA A 104 2.51 0.00 15.97
C ALA A 104 3.17 -0.02 14.58
N ALA A 105 3.76 -1.15 14.18
CA ALA A 105 4.36 -1.34 12.86
C ALA A 105 3.33 -1.24 11.73
N PHE A 106 2.11 -1.73 11.95
CA PHE A 106 1.02 -1.60 10.99
C PHE A 106 0.67 -0.13 10.70
N PHE A 107 0.43 0.67 11.75
CA PHE A 107 0.14 2.10 11.57
C PHE A 107 1.33 2.88 11.02
N ALA A 108 2.54 2.57 11.48
CA ALA A 108 3.76 3.18 10.95
C ALA A 108 3.92 2.90 9.44
N SER A 109 3.62 1.69 8.99
CA SER A 109 3.68 1.32 7.57
C SER A 109 2.67 2.10 6.72
N ILE A 110 1.44 2.29 7.22
CA ILE A 110 0.41 3.07 6.53
C ILE A 110 0.82 4.54 6.46
N LEU A 111 1.30 5.11 7.57
CA LEU A 111 1.74 6.50 7.62
C LEU A 111 2.95 6.73 6.70
N ALA A 112 3.92 5.82 6.72
CA ALA A 112 5.07 5.86 5.83
C ALA A 112 4.66 5.81 4.35
N ALA A 113 3.72 4.92 3.98
CA ALA A 113 3.19 4.83 2.63
C ALA A 113 2.46 6.12 2.21
N PHE A 114 1.69 6.72 3.13
CA PHE A 114 0.99 7.98 2.90
C PHE A 114 1.98 9.11 2.58
N LEU A 115 3.02 9.28 3.40
CA LEU A 115 4.06 10.29 3.20
C LEU A 115 4.89 10.01 1.94
N PHE A 116 5.19 8.74 1.66
CA PHE A 116 5.92 8.33 0.47
C PHE A 116 5.18 8.71 -0.81
N ILE A 117 3.90 8.34 -0.92
CA ILE A 117 3.07 8.68 -2.09
C ILE A 117 2.89 10.19 -2.22
N PHE A 118 2.68 10.89 -1.10
CA PHE A 118 2.59 12.35 -1.10
C PHE A 118 3.87 12.99 -1.65
N SER A 119 5.04 12.47 -1.28
CA SER A 119 6.33 12.94 -1.79
C SER A 119 6.45 12.78 -3.31
N PHE A 120 5.93 11.69 -3.87
CA PHE A 120 5.88 11.50 -5.34
C PHE A 120 5.00 12.55 -6.02
N ILE A 121 3.82 12.84 -5.48
CA ILE A 121 2.92 13.85 -6.03
C ILE A 121 3.57 15.23 -5.98
N LEU A 122 4.20 15.55 -4.85
CA LEU A 122 4.91 16.81 -4.66
C LEU A 122 6.10 16.95 -5.63
N ALA A 123 6.90 15.90 -5.76
CA ALA A 123 8.01 15.86 -6.72
C ALA A 123 7.51 16.07 -8.15
N GLY A 124 6.43 15.39 -8.55
CA GLY A 124 5.81 15.57 -9.86
C GLY A 124 5.32 17.00 -10.11
N PHE A 125 4.70 17.62 -9.09
CA PHE A 125 4.27 19.01 -9.16
C PHE A 125 5.46 19.98 -9.32
N ILE A 126 6.50 19.82 -8.49
CA ILE A 126 7.71 20.68 -8.53
C ILE A 126 8.40 20.53 -9.89
N THR A 127 8.58 19.29 -10.39
CA THR A 127 9.21 19.01 -11.66
C THR A 127 8.48 19.73 -12.80
N ARG A 128 7.17 19.66 -12.85
CA ARG A 128 6.37 20.33 -13.89
C ARG A 128 6.44 21.84 -13.80
N LYS A 129 6.35 22.38 -12.59
CA LYS A 129 6.36 23.81 -12.38
C LYS A 129 7.75 24.42 -12.59
N ALA A 130 8.81 23.78 -12.08
CA ALA A 130 10.17 24.32 -12.09
C ALA A 130 10.91 23.99 -13.39
N ILE A 131 10.80 22.73 -13.89
CA ILE A 131 11.59 22.27 -15.05
C ILE A 131 10.85 22.54 -16.35
N PHE A 132 9.57 22.20 -16.44
CA PHE A 132 8.80 22.35 -17.66
C PHE A 132 8.11 23.72 -17.80
N ARG A 133 8.28 24.60 -16.80
CA ARG A 133 7.74 25.99 -16.83
C ARG A 133 6.26 26.04 -17.22
N ALA A 134 5.46 25.06 -16.78
CA ALA A 134 4.03 24.99 -17.09
C ALA A 134 3.23 25.86 -16.10
N PRO A 135 2.96 27.14 -16.40
CA PRO A 135 2.39 28.12 -15.45
C PRO A 135 0.96 27.76 -15.01
N ALA A 136 0.22 27.05 -15.85
CA ALA A 136 -1.17 26.66 -15.58
C ALA A 136 -1.30 25.40 -14.68
N THR A 137 -0.18 24.78 -14.28
CA THR A 137 -0.21 23.55 -13.49
C THR A 137 -0.46 23.89 -12.03
N THR A 138 -1.62 23.51 -11.51
CA THR A 138 -1.95 23.58 -10.07
C THR A 138 -1.58 22.26 -9.41
N PHE A 139 -1.36 22.31 -8.08
CA PHE A 139 -1.13 21.08 -7.29
C PHE A 139 -2.29 20.10 -7.43
N LEU A 140 -3.53 20.58 -7.44
CA LEU A 140 -4.73 19.75 -7.59
C LEU A 140 -4.78 19.02 -8.93
N ASN A 141 -4.36 19.67 -10.02
CA ASN A 141 -4.29 19.01 -11.32
C ASN A 141 -3.21 17.89 -11.36
N SER A 142 -2.08 18.12 -10.70
CA SER A 142 -1.03 17.10 -10.57
C SER A 142 -1.51 15.93 -9.72
N PHE A 143 -2.22 16.21 -8.64
CA PHE A 143 -2.83 15.24 -7.75
C PHE A 143 -3.88 14.38 -8.48
N ASP A 144 -4.78 15.01 -9.23
CA ASP A 144 -5.82 14.33 -10.01
C ASP A 144 -5.22 13.44 -11.11
N ARG A 145 -4.21 13.94 -11.82
CA ARG A 145 -3.50 13.15 -12.83
C ARG A 145 -2.79 11.94 -12.21
N PHE A 146 -2.09 12.14 -11.10
CA PHE A 146 -1.44 11.04 -10.37
C PHE A 146 -2.47 9.99 -9.95
N GLY A 147 -3.58 10.40 -9.35
CA GLY A 147 -4.66 9.50 -8.94
C GLY A 147 -5.21 8.66 -10.09
N ARG A 148 -5.38 9.24 -11.27
CA ARG A 148 -5.83 8.53 -12.47
C ARG A 148 -4.84 7.48 -12.94
N LEU A 149 -3.59 7.86 -13.10
CA LEU A 149 -2.54 6.97 -13.63
C LEU A 149 -2.21 5.83 -12.66
N THR A 150 -2.32 6.07 -11.36
CA THR A 150 -2.01 5.07 -10.34
C THR A 150 -3.19 4.17 -9.96
N SER A 151 -4.36 4.38 -10.53
CA SER A 151 -5.53 3.50 -10.30
C SER A 151 -5.25 2.04 -10.66
N LEU A 152 -4.41 1.80 -11.67
CA LEU A 152 -3.96 0.46 -12.07
C LEU A 152 -3.06 -0.22 -11.03
N ALA A 153 -2.47 0.52 -10.11
CA ALA A 153 -1.65 -0.05 -9.05
C ALA A 153 -2.48 -0.78 -7.98
N LEU A 154 -3.76 -0.44 -7.80
CA LEU A 154 -4.62 -1.05 -6.79
C LEU A 154 -4.77 -2.57 -6.93
N PRO A 155 -5.11 -3.14 -8.12
CA PRO A 155 -5.18 -4.59 -8.26
C PRO A 155 -3.83 -5.28 -8.04
N VAL A 156 -2.73 -4.65 -8.45
CA VAL A 156 -1.38 -5.19 -8.22
C VAL A 156 -1.07 -5.23 -6.72
N LEU A 157 -1.44 -4.19 -5.97
CA LEU A 157 -1.29 -4.16 -4.52
C LEU A 157 -2.13 -5.22 -3.81
N LEU A 158 -3.36 -5.46 -4.25
CA LEU A 158 -4.21 -6.52 -3.69
C LEU A 158 -3.55 -7.89 -3.87
N VAL A 159 -3.03 -8.20 -5.06
CA VAL A 159 -2.29 -9.45 -5.31
C VAL A 159 -1.03 -9.50 -4.44
N THR A 160 -0.30 -8.40 -4.30
CA THR A 160 0.88 -8.29 -3.44
C THR A 160 0.56 -8.64 -1.98
N ILE A 161 -0.54 -8.12 -1.45
CA ILE A 161 -1.00 -8.37 -0.08
C ILE A 161 -1.35 -9.85 0.10
N LEU A 162 -2.11 -10.44 -0.83
CA LEU A 162 -2.50 -11.84 -0.76
C LEU A 162 -1.27 -12.76 -0.77
N LEU A 163 -0.32 -12.52 -1.67
CA LEU A 163 0.91 -13.29 -1.74
C LEU A 163 1.81 -13.10 -0.50
N GLY A 164 1.88 -11.87 0.02
CA GLY A 164 2.59 -11.57 1.27
C GLY A 164 1.97 -12.25 2.48
N ALA A 165 0.64 -12.31 2.56
CA ALA A 165 -0.09 -13.00 3.63
C ALA A 165 0.17 -14.51 3.64
N ILE A 166 0.36 -15.14 2.49
CA ILE A 166 0.74 -16.56 2.34
C ILE A 166 2.22 -16.80 2.72
N GLY A 167 2.99 -15.72 2.98
CA GLY A 167 4.41 -15.83 3.36
C GLY A 167 5.38 -15.87 2.19
N LEU A 168 4.92 -15.63 0.97
CA LEU A 168 5.78 -15.42 -0.18
C LEU A 168 6.42 -14.02 -0.05
N VAL A 169 7.74 -13.91 -0.22
CA VAL A 169 8.46 -12.64 -0.08
C VAL A 169 8.96 -12.13 -1.42
N VAL A 170 9.51 -13.01 -2.24
CA VAL A 170 10.17 -12.62 -3.50
C VAL A 170 9.18 -12.03 -4.50
N PHE A 171 8.06 -12.71 -4.73
CA PHE A 171 7.03 -12.28 -5.68
C PHE A 171 6.35 -10.95 -5.28
N PRO A 172 5.87 -10.79 -4.04
CA PRO A 172 5.34 -9.51 -3.57
C PRO A 172 6.33 -8.36 -3.67
N SER A 173 7.61 -8.59 -3.38
CA SER A 173 8.65 -7.56 -3.52
C SER A 173 8.85 -7.12 -4.96
N PHE A 174 8.79 -8.06 -5.92
CA PHE A 174 8.82 -7.74 -7.34
C PHE A 174 7.58 -6.94 -7.79
N LEU A 175 6.38 -7.34 -7.37
CA LEU A 175 5.15 -6.61 -7.67
C LEU A 175 5.17 -5.19 -7.08
N LEU A 176 5.71 -5.02 -5.88
CA LEU A 176 5.86 -3.71 -5.26
C LEU A 176 6.81 -2.80 -6.08
N ASN A 177 7.88 -3.37 -6.67
CA ASN A 177 8.75 -2.65 -7.59
C ASN A 177 7.99 -2.17 -8.84
N ILE A 178 7.08 -2.99 -9.38
CA ILE A 178 6.20 -2.56 -10.49
C ILE A 178 5.33 -1.38 -10.07
N VAL A 179 4.74 -1.41 -8.88
CA VAL A 179 3.94 -0.30 -8.35
C VAL A 179 4.78 0.98 -8.21
N CYS A 180 6.00 0.89 -7.67
CA CYS A 180 6.93 2.02 -7.59
C CYS A 180 7.28 2.58 -8.98
N THR A 181 7.44 1.71 -9.97
CA THR A 181 7.68 2.12 -11.36
C THR A 181 6.47 2.84 -11.95
N LEU A 182 5.24 2.36 -11.69
CA LEU A 182 4.01 3.05 -12.08
C LEU A 182 3.91 4.44 -11.44
N PHE A 183 4.32 4.60 -10.19
CA PHE A 183 4.38 5.91 -9.53
C PHE A 183 5.38 6.83 -10.21
N ALA A 184 6.56 6.33 -10.57
CA ALA A 184 7.56 7.11 -11.28
C ALA A 184 7.10 7.54 -12.69
N ILE A 185 6.35 6.70 -13.39
CA ILE A 185 5.74 7.04 -14.68
C ILE A 185 4.64 8.10 -14.54
N ALA A 186 3.85 8.03 -13.47
CA ALA A 186 2.75 8.97 -13.22
C ALA A 186 3.23 10.41 -12.92
N ILE A 187 4.52 10.58 -12.59
CA ILE A 187 5.14 11.89 -12.35
C ILE A 187 5.49 12.62 -13.65
N LYS A 188 5.81 11.88 -14.71
CA LYS A 188 6.14 12.45 -16.03
C LYS A 188 4.89 12.99 -16.72
#